data_ef1545bdc4c2c827051c370f75e13fd7
#
_entry.id   ef1545bdc4c2c827051c370f75e13fd7
#
_cell.length_a   1.000
_cell.length_b   1.000
_cell.length_c   1.000
_cell.angle_alpha   90.00
_cell.angle_beta   90.00
_cell.angle_gamma   90.00
#
_symmetry.space_group_name_H-M   'P 1'
#
loop_
_entity.id
_entity.type
_entity.pdbx_description
1 polymer ?
#
loop_
_entity_poly.entity_id
_entity_poly.type
_entity_poly.pdbx_seq_one_letter_code
_entity_poly.pdbx_strand_id
1 'polypeptide(L)'
;QESRGLGDVYKRQGLINGLNQGAIYALIALGYTMVYGIIRMINFAHGDFIMIGAYTLFYTIPLMVDAGMPAWMAVIVAVAVCALVGVLVEILAYRPVRKAGPMSALITALAMSIFLENLAMVLFGAKPHNVQAIFSLPTITVGGVSLPLNVLLTIGIGVAMMLCMQLFVKKTKLGKAMRAVPQDKDASTLVGINVNK
;
A
#
# COMPACT_ATOMS: atom_id res chain seq x y z
N GLN A 1 -29.56 22.65 -26.24
CA GLN A 1 -28.30 23.16 -25.63
C GLN A 1 -28.09 22.63 -24.20
N GLU A 2 -29.14 22.47 -23.40
CA GLU A 2 -29.06 21.95 -22.01
C GLU A 2 -28.53 20.50 -21.94
N SER A 3 -28.94 19.63 -22.83
CA SER A 3 -28.47 18.23 -22.88
C SER A 3 -26.99 18.07 -23.21
N ARG A 4 -26.43 19.01 -24.01
CA ARG A 4 -24.98 19.03 -24.26
C ARG A 4 -24.19 19.47 -23.03
N GLY A 5 -24.66 20.49 -22.31
CA GLY A 5 -24.00 20.94 -21.08
C GLY A 5 -23.97 19.88 -19.98
N LEU A 6 -25.06 19.13 -19.78
CA LEU A 6 -25.13 18.02 -18.83
C LEU A 6 -24.13 16.91 -19.22
N GLY A 7 -24.06 16.54 -20.51
CA GLY A 7 -23.11 15.52 -20.98
C GLY A 7 -21.65 15.91 -20.74
N ASP A 8 -21.31 17.19 -20.86
CA ASP A 8 -19.95 17.66 -20.61
C ASP A 8 -19.60 17.67 -19.12
N VAL A 9 -20.56 17.99 -18.23
CA VAL A 9 -20.39 17.92 -16.77
C VAL A 9 -20.16 16.46 -16.34
N TYR A 10 -20.96 15.53 -16.84
CA TYR A 10 -20.78 14.08 -16.54
C TYR A 10 -19.44 13.56 -17.03
N LYS A 11 -18.98 13.95 -18.21
CA LYS A 11 -17.66 13.55 -18.71
C LYS A 11 -16.54 14.08 -17.84
N ARG A 12 -16.58 15.36 -17.43
CA ARG A 12 -15.59 15.95 -16.53
C ARG A 12 -15.57 15.29 -15.17
N GLN A 13 -16.76 15.01 -14.60
CA GLN A 13 -16.85 14.27 -13.34
C GLN A 13 -16.30 12.86 -13.47
N GLY A 14 -16.57 12.18 -14.58
CA GLY A 14 -16.00 10.85 -14.88
C GLY A 14 -14.48 10.86 -14.95
N LEU A 15 -13.88 11.89 -15.56
CA LEU A 15 -12.42 12.06 -15.61
C LEU A 15 -11.84 12.27 -14.21
N ILE A 16 -12.48 13.05 -13.36
CA ILE A 16 -12.01 13.30 -11.98
C ILE A 16 -12.10 12.02 -11.14
N ASN A 17 -13.21 11.29 -11.24
CA ASN A 17 -13.37 10.02 -10.55
C ASN A 17 -12.33 8.99 -11.04
N GLY A 18 -12.07 8.96 -12.36
CA GLY A 18 -11.02 8.14 -12.95
C GLY A 18 -9.63 8.51 -12.47
N LEU A 19 -9.34 9.81 -12.35
CA LEU A 19 -8.06 10.29 -11.82
C LEU A 19 -7.87 9.91 -10.34
N ASN A 20 -8.91 10.01 -9.54
CA ASN A 20 -8.90 9.58 -8.14
C ASN A 20 -8.59 8.08 -8.03
N GLN A 21 -9.33 7.26 -8.76
CA GLN A 21 -9.11 5.81 -8.76
C GLN A 21 -7.74 5.44 -9.29
N GLY A 22 -7.29 6.13 -10.35
CA GLY A 22 -5.96 5.97 -10.92
C GLY A 22 -4.84 6.34 -9.95
N ALA A 23 -5.02 7.38 -9.13
CA ALA A 23 -4.04 7.76 -8.10
C ALA A 23 -3.90 6.68 -7.03
N ILE A 24 -5.00 6.07 -6.59
CA ILE A 24 -4.98 4.96 -5.64
C ILE A 24 -4.25 3.75 -6.24
N TYR A 25 -4.58 3.36 -7.47
CA TYR A 25 -3.89 2.26 -8.14
C TYR A 25 -2.41 2.54 -8.38
N ALA A 26 -2.05 3.78 -8.67
CA ALA A 26 -0.65 4.18 -8.82
C ALA A 26 0.13 4.02 -7.50
N LEU A 27 -0.47 4.36 -6.35
CA LEU A 27 0.13 4.13 -5.03
C LEU A 27 0.35 2.64 -4.74
N ILE A 28 -0.65 1.82 -5.03
CA ILE A 28 -0.57 0.36 -4.87
C ILE A 28 0.53 -0.21 -5.77
N ALA A 29 0.53 0.17 -7.04
CA ALA A 29 1.53 -0.27 -8.02
C ALA A 29 2.95 0.17 -7.64
N LEU A 30 3.09 1.36 -7.05
CA LEU A 30 4.38 1.87 -6.59
C LEU A 30 4.94 1.03 -5.43
N GLY A 31 4.10 0.70 -4.44
CA GLY A 31 4.48 -0.20 -3.35
C GLY A 31 4.90 -1.58 -3.88
N TYR A 32 4.12 -2.11 -4.81
CA TYR A 32 4.40 -3.40 -5.44
C TYR A 32 5.71 -3.43 -6.23
N THR A 33 5.93 -2.43 -7.09
CA THR A 33 7.15 -2.33 -7.91
C THR A 33 8.39 -2.14 -7.06
N MET A 34 8.27 -1.48 -5.91
CA MET A 34 9.37 -1.30 -5.00
C MET A 34 9.80 -2.61 -4.35
N VAL A 35 8.85 -3.40 -3.86
CA VAL A 35 9.11 -4.74 -3.31
C VAL A 35 9.70 -5.65 -4.39
N TYR A 36 9.13 -5.64 -5.60
CA TYR A 36 9.64 -6.42 -6.73
C TYR A 36 11.07 -6.01 -7.12
N GLY A 37 11.37 -4.71 -7.10
CA GLY A 37 12.71 -4.20 -7.41
C GLY A 37 13.80 -4.67 -6.44
N ILE A 38 13.42 -5.02 -5.21
CA ILE A 38 14.35 -5.49 -4.16
C ILE A 38 14.47 -7.02 -4.18
N ILE A 39 13.34 -7.72 -4.21
CA ILE A 39 13.29 -9.18 -4.02
C ILE A 39 13.36 -9.92 -5.37
N ARG A 40 13.04 -9.24 -6.49
CA ARG A 40 12.88 -9.81 -7.85
C ARG A 40 11.88 -10.96 -7.93
N MET A 41 10.93 -11.02 -7.01
CA MET A 41 9.84 -11.99 -6.97
C MET A 41 8.51 -11.28 -6.79
N ILE A 42 7.49 -11.83 -7.43
CA ILE A 42 6.12 -11.34 -7.33
C ILE A 42 5.59 -11.72 -5.94
N ASN A 43 5.21 -10.71 -5.14
CA ASN A 43 4.58 -10.92 -3.85
C ASN A 43 3.05 -10.82 -4.00
N PHE A 44 2.37 -11.94 -4.14
CA PHE A 44 0.90 -11.98 -4.26
C PHE A 44 0.20 -11.50 -2.99
N ALA A 45 0.83 -11.64 -1.82
CA ALA A 45 0.28 -11.17 -0.55
C ALA A 45 0.30 -9.64 -0.38
N HIS A 46 0.77 -8.87 -1.40
CA HIS A 46 0.85 -7.40 -1.28
C HIS A 46 -0.54 -6.76 -1.07
N GLY A 47 -1.56 -7.24 -1.77
CA GLY A 47 -2.94 -6.80 -1.59
C GLY A 47 -3.48 -7.05 -0.18
N ASP A 48 -3.07 -8.16 0.43
CA ASP A 48 -3.53 -8.57 1.75
C ASP A 48 -2.99 -7.65 2.85
N PHE A 49 -1.78 -7.10 2.70
CA PHE A 49 -1.27 -6.07 3.61
C PHE A 49 -2.08 -4.78 3.54
N ILE A 50 -2.58 -4.41 2.35
CA ILE A 50 -3.48 -3.26 2.20
C ILE A 50 -4.81 -3.54 2.89
N MET A 51 -5.35 -4.76 2.74
CA MET A 51 -6.56 -5.22 3.42
C MET A 51 -6.39 -5.16 4.95
N ILE A 52 -5.29 -5.69 5.49
CA ILE A 52 -4.98 -5.63 6.93
C ILE A 52 -4.89 -4.19 7.43
N GLY A 53 -4.24 -3.31 6.66
CA GLY A 53 -4.19 -1.89 6.97
C GLY A 53 -5.56 -1.24 7.02
N ALA A 54 -6.43 -1.56 6.06
CA ALA A 54 -7.80 -1.06 5.99
C ALA A 54 -8.65 -1.55 7.18
N TYR A 55 -8.59 -2.83 7.54
CA TYR A 55 -9.26 -3.35 8.75
C TYR A 55 -8.72 -2.70 10.02
N THR A 56 -7.41 -2.53 10.12
CA THR A 56 -6.81 -1.84 11.28
C THR A 56 -7.36 -0.41 11.40
N LEU A 57 -7.43 0.34 10.32
CA LEU A 57 -8.02 1.69 10.31
C LEU A 57 -9.49 1.66 10.69
N PHE A 58 -10.26 0.71 10.15
CA PHE A 58 -11.69 0.58 10.45
C PHE A 58 -11.95 0.44 11.95
N TYR A 59 -11.16 -0.37 12.67
CA TYR A 59 -11.34 -0.56 14.10
C TYR A 59 -10.67 0.52 14.96
N THR A 60 -9.53 1.07 14.52
CA THR A 60 -8.76 2.00 15.35
C THR A 60 -9.21 3.45 15.25
N ILE A 61 -9.78 3.90 14.11
CA ILE A 61 -10.28 5.28 13.98
C ILE A 61 -11.36 5.60 15.01
N PRO A 62 -12.45 4.82 15.16
CA PRO A 62 -13.46 5.08 16.18
C PRO A 62 -12.87 5.08 17.59
N LEU A 63 -12.01 4.10 17.91
CA LEU A 63 -11.34 4.00 19.22
C LEU A 63 -10.50 5.23 19.55
N MET A 64 -9.77 5.78 18.56
CA MET A 64 -8.95 6.98 18.76
C MET A 64 -9.82 8.22 18.97
N VAL A 65 -10.89 8.36 18.18
CA VAL A 65 -11.82 9.49 18.29
C VAL A 65 -12.55 9.45 19.63
N ASP A 66 -13.02 8.29 20.08
CA ASP A 66 -13.70 8.13 21.37
C ASP A 66 -12.75 8.41 22.55
N ALA A 67 -11.46 8.11 22.39
CA ALA A 67 -10.41 8.44 23.36
C ALA A 67 -9.98 9.93 23.33
N GLY A 68 -10.59 10.76 22.48
CA GLY A 68 -10.22 12.17 22.31
C GLY A 68 -8.90 12.39 21.56
N MET A 69 -8.37 11.35 20.92
CA MET A 69 -7.15 11.42 20.12
C MET A 69 -7.46 11.75 18.65
N PRO A 70 -6.57 12.42 17.94
CA PRO A 70 -6.79 12.73 16.54
C PRO A 70 -6.78 11.46 15.67
N ALA A 71 -7.73 11.34 14.74
CA ALA A 71 -7.93 10.16 13.88
C ALA A 71 -6.69 9.75 13.05
N TRP A 72 -5.80 10.70 12.73
CA TRP A 72 -4.57 10.39 12.00
C TRP A 72 -3.60 9.47 12.77
N MET A 73 -3.71 9.40 14.10
CA MET A 73 -2.90 8.46 14.90
C MET A 73 -3.22 7.00 14.56
N ALA A 74 -4.44 6.70 14.11
CA ALA A 74 -4.80 5.37 13.64
C ALA A 74 -3.92 4.91 12.45
N VAL A 75 -3.40 5.83 11.64
CA VAL A 75 -2.47 5.51 10.55
C VAL A 75 -1.15 4.94 11.09
N ILE A 76 -0.64 5.49 12.19
CA ILE A 76 0.58 4.98 12.83
C ILE A 76 0.37 3.55 13.33
N VAL A 77 -0.80 3.30 13.93
CA VAL A 77 -1.17 1.95 14.40
C VAL A 77 -1.29 0.99 13.22
N ALA A 78 -1.93 1.40 12.13
CA ALA A 78 -2.06 0.59 10.92
C ALA A 78 -0.69 0.24 10.32
N VAL A 79 0.22 1.21 10.24
CA VAL A 79 1.61 0.97 9.77
C VAL A 79 2.33 -0.01 10.69
N ALA A 80 2.21 0.13 12.01
CA ALA A 80 2.83 -0.77 12.98
C ALA A 80 2.29 -2.20 12.86
N VAL A 81 0.97 -2.36 12.72
CA VAL A 81 0.31 -3.67 12.55
C VAL A 81 0.74 -4.31 11.23
N CYS A 82 0.72 -3.57 10.12
CA CYS A 82 1.18 -4.07 8.82
C CYS A 82 2.66 -4.48 8.86
N ALA A 83 3.51 -3.70 9.52
CA ALA A 83 4.92 -4.04 9.69
C ALA A 83 5.10 -5.32 10.51
N LEU A 84 4.36 -5.46 11.61
CA LEU A 84 4.39 -6.66 12.46
C LEU A 84 3.94 -7.90 11.69
N VAL A 85 2.80 -7.82 10.98
CA VAL A 85 2.32 -8.92 10.15
C VAL A 85 3.31 -9.24 9.04
N GLY A 86 3.91 -8.23 8.41
CA GLY A 86 4.95 -8.42 7.39
C GLY A 86 6.16 -9.20 7.93
N VAL A 87 6.64 -8.86 9.12
CA VAL A 87 7.72 -9.58 9.79
C VAL A 87 7.31 -11.02 10.14
N LEU A 88 6.09 -11.24 10.63
CA LEU A 88 5.57 -12.57 10.91
C LEU A 88 5.50 -13.44 9.65
N VAL A 89 4.95 -12.91 8.57
CA VAL A 89 4.88 -13.60 7.27
C VAL A 89 6.29 -13.92 6.73
N GLU A 90 7.23 -12.99 6.84
CA GLU A 90 8.62 -13.25 6.46
C GLU A 90 9.24 -14.39 7.27
N ILE A 91 9.11 -14.37 8.59
CA ILE A 91 9.72 -15.38 9.48
C ILE A 91 9.05 -16.74 9.31
N LEU A 92 7.71 -16.79 9.26
CA LEU A 92 6.97 -18.04 9.27
C LEU A 92 6.83 -18.68 7.88
N ALA A 93 6.66 -17.86 6.84
CA ALA A 93 6.39 -18.36 5.50
C ALA A 93 7.58 -18.25 4.54
N TYR A 94 8.18 -17.07 4.39
CA TYR A 94 9.20 -16.88 3.36
C TYR A 94 10.59 -17.38 3.76
N ARG A 95 10.99 -17.18 5.01
CA ARG A 95 12.32 -17.58 5.51
C ARG A 95 12.61 -19.07 5.38
N PRO A 96 11.68 -20.00 5.69
CA PRO A 96 11.91 -21.43 5.54
C PRO A 96 12.12 -21.86 4.09
N VAL A 97 11.40 -21.25 3.14
CA VAL A 97 11.44 -21.64 1.71
C VAL A 97 12.46 -20.86 0.88
N ARG A 98 13.16 -19.90 1.47
CA ARG A 98 14.14 -19.06 0.77
C ARG A 98 15.25 -19.87 0.07
N LYS A 99 15.61 -21.04 0.61
CA LYS A 99 16.63 -21.94 0.05
C LYS A 99 16.09 -22.91 -1.02
N ALA A 100 14.77 -23.06 -1.11
CA ALA A 100 14.12 -24.02 -2.01
C ALA A 100 13.92 -23.49 -3.44
N GLY A 101 14.31 -22.25 -3.72
CA GLY A 101 14.27 -21.64 -5.04
C GLY A 101 13.09 -20.72 -5.30
N PRO A 102 13.09 -19.99 -6.44
CA PRO A 102 12.10 -18.95 -6.73
C PRO A 102 10.65 -19.46 -6.83
N MET A 103 10.46 -20.66 -7.37
CA MET A 103 9.13 -21.27 -7.51
C MET A 103 8.48 -21.57 -6.16
N SER A 104 9.27 -22.08 -5.19
CA SER A 104 8.76 -22.33 -3.85
C SER A 104 8.34 -21.04 -3.14
N ALA A 105 9.08 -19.96 -3.33
CA ALA A 105 8.73 -18.66 -2.78
C ALA A 105 7.45 -18.09 -3.42
N LEU A 106 7.25 -18.29 -4.73
CA LEU A 106 6.05 -17.85 -5.45
C LEU A 106 4.81 -18.61 -4.99
N ILE A 107 4.89 -19.94 -4.85
CA ILE A 107 3.79 -20.77 -4.34
C ILE A 107 3.47 -20.39 -2.89
N THR A 108 4.50 -20.15 -2.08
CA THR A 108 4.32 -19.69 -0.68
C THR A 108 3.63 -18.33 -0.61
N ALA A 109 3.98 -17.39 -1.51
CA ALA A 109 3.32 -16.09 -1.59
C ALA A 109 1.82 -16.22 -1.91
N LEU A 110 1.48 -17.08 -2.87
CA LEU A 110 0.08 -17.36 -3.22
C LEU A 110 -0.67 -18.03 -2.07
N ALA A 111 -0.06 -19.03 -1.42
CA ALA A 111 -0.66 -19.71 -0.28
C ALA A 111 -0.90 -18.76 0.91
N MET A 112 0.05 -17.85 1.18
CA MET A 112 -0.09 -16.83 2.21
C MET A 112 -1.18 -15.82 1.88
N SER A 113 -1.34 -15.42 0.62
CA SER A 113 -2.43 -14.55 0.19
C SER A 113 -3.78 -15.21 0.49
N ILE A 114 -3.99 -16.42 0.02
CA ILE A 114 -5.23 -17.19 0.27
C ILE A 114 -5.47 -17.37 1.78
N PHE A 115 -4.41 -17.65 2.55
CA PHE A 115 -4.51 -17.80 4.00
C PHE A 115 -4.95 -16.50 4.68
N LEU A 116 -4.33 -15.35 4.34
CA LEU A 116 -4.65 -14.05 4.94
C LEU A 116 -6.06 -13.58 4.57
N GLU A 117 -6.50 -13.78 3.32
CA GLU A 117 -7.86 -13.48 2.88
C GLU A 117 -8.90 -14.28 3.66
N ASN A 118 -8.71 -15.61 3.77
CA ASN A 118 -9.63 -16.45 4.51
C ASN A 118 -9.60 -16.17 6.02
N LEU A 119 -8.42 -15.91 6.58
CA LEU A 119 -8.29 -15.52 7.98
C LEU A 119 -9.06 -14.22 8.25
N ALA A 120 -8.91 -13.21 7.38
CA ALA A 120 -9.66 -11.97 7.52
C ALA A 120 -11.18 -12.19 7.41
N MET A 121 -11.62 -13.04 6.48
CA MET A 121 -13.04 -13.38 6.32
C MET A 121 -13.61 -14.08 7.56
N VAL A 122 -12.84 -14.96 8.20
CA VAL A 122 -13.25 -15.65 9.44
C VAL A 122 -13.28 -14.69 10.63
N LEU A 123 -12.29 -13.80 10.74
CA LEU A 123 -12.18 -12.89 11.89
C LEU A 123 -13.13 -11.70 11.80
N PHE A 124 -13.31 -11.12 10.61
CA PHE A 124 -14.03 -9.86 10.41
C PHE A 124 -15.34 -10.03 9.64
N GLY A 125 -15.58 -11.21 9.06
CA GLY A 125 -16.73 -11.50 8.23
C GLY A 125 -16.59 -11.03 6.78
N ALA A 126 -17.57 -11.43 5.95
CA ALA A 126 -17.58 -11.13 4.50
C ALA A 126 -18.35 -9.84 4.16
N LYS A 127 -18.84 -9.10 5.14
CA LYS A 127 -19.60 -7.86 4.88
C LYS A 127 -18.66 -6.71 4.53
N PRO A 128 -19.01 -5.87 3.54
CA PRO A 128 -18.24 -4.68 3.25
C PRO A 128 -18.31 -3.69 4.43
N HIS A 129 -17.18 -3.14 4.82
CA HIS A 129 -17.04 -2.14 5.86
C HIS A 129 -16.64 -0.80 5.26
N ASN A 130 -17.26 0.29 5.74
CA ASN A 130 -16.89 1.63 5.36
C ASN A 130 -15.92 2.22 6.39
N VAL A 131 -14.71 2.58 5.96
CA VAL A 131 -13.75 3.29 6.80
C VAL A 131 -14.13 4.76 6.87
N GLN A 132 -14.21 5.32 8.08
CA GLN A 132 -14.44 6.75 8.27
C GLN A 132 -13.31 7.57 7.67
N ALA A 133 -13.66 8.67 7.02
CA ALA A 133 -12.65 9.59 6.50
C ALA A 133 -11.85 10.22 7.66
N ILE A 134 -10.53 10.11 7.59
CA ILE A 134 -9.60 10.69 8.58
C ILE A 134 -9.67 12.21 8.53
N PHE A 135 -9.85 12.78 7.34
CA PHE A 135 -10.01 14.20 7.10
C PHE A 135 -11.31 14.46 6.36
N SER A 136 -12.19 15.24 6.96
CA SER A 136 -13.39 15.78 6.28
C SER A 136 -13.00 17.06 5.55
N LEU A 137 -12.48 16.92 4.32
CA LEU A 137 -12.11 18.06 3.50
C LEU A 137 -13.30 18.51 2.65
N PRO A 138 -13.50 19.83 2.49
CA PRO A 138 -14.58 20.36 1.67
C PRO A 138 -14.43 19.97 0.21
N THR A 139 -15.55 19.83 -0.49
CA THR A 139 -15.58 19.64 -1.92
C THR A 139 -15.64 21.02 -2.58
N ILE A 140 -14.70 21.30 -3.49
CA ILE A 140 -14.71 22.53 -4.28
C ILE A 140 -15.46 22.27 -5.58
N THR A 141 -16.45 23.11 -5.88
CA THR A 141 -17.18 23.06 -7.16
C THR A 141 -16.62 24.13 -8.09
N VAL A 142 -16.03 23.70 -9.22
CA VAL A 142 -15.51 24.60 -10.25
C VAL A 142 -16.23 24.30 -11.57
N GLY A 143 -16.97 25.25 -12.10
CA GLY A 143 -17.66 25.10 -13.40
C GLY A 143 -18.68 23.94 -13.42
N GLY A 144 -19.41 23.70 -12.31
CA GLY A 144 -20.41 22.64 -12.19
C GLY A 144 -19.82 21.24 -11.92
N VAL A 145 -18.51 21.14 -11.73
CA VAL A 145 -17.80 19.88 -11.46
C VAL A 145 -17.35 19.86 -10.00
N SER A 146 -17.67 18.79 -9.28
CA SER A 146 -17.28 18.61 -7.88
C SER A 146 -15.88 18.00 -7.79
N LEU A 147 -14.95 18.75 -7.21
CA LEU A 147 -13.58 18.34 -6.92
C LEU A 147 -13.44 18.07 -5.42
N PRO A 148 -13.49 16.82 -4.96
CA PRO A 148 -13.19 16.51 -3.57
C PRO A 148 -11.70 16.79 -3.29
N LEU A 149 -11.42 17.63 -2.29
CA LEU A 149 -10.03 17.93 -1.92
C LEU A 149 -9.25 16.67 -1.50
N ASN A 150 -9.95 15.62 -1.06
CA ASN A 150 -9.36 14.33 -0.73
C ASN A 150 -8.59 13.72 -1.93
N VAL A 151 -9.04 13.94 -3.16
CA VAL A 151 -8.35 13.47 -4.38
C VAL A 151 -6.97 14.13 -4.51
N LEU A 152 -6.94 15.45 -4.36
CA LEU A 152 -5.69 16.22 -4.43
C LEU A 152 -4.73 15.82 -3.30
N LEU A 153 -5.26 15.60 -2.10
CA LEU A 153 -4.49 15.11 -0.96
C LEU A 153 -3.90 13.73 -1.24
N THR A 154 -4.68 12.80 -1.78
CA THR A 154 -4.23 11.44 -2.13
C THR A 154 -3.11 11.48 -3.16
N ILE A 155 -3.28 12.28 -4.22
CA ILE A 155 -2.24 12.46 -5.26
C ILE A 155 -0.99 13.08 -4.64
N GLY A 156 -1.15 14.13 -3.82
CA GLY A 156 -0.04 14.82 -3.16
C GLY A 156 0.77 13.89 -2.25
N ILE A 157 0.08 13.11 -1.41
CA ILE A 157 0.72 12.10 -0.54
C ILE A 157 1.43 11.04 -1.40
N GLY A 158 0.79 10.58 -2.48
CA GLY A 158 1.37 9.59 -3.38
C GLY A 158 2.67 10.06 -4.01
N VAL A 159 2.68 11.27 -4.56
CA VAL A 159 3.88 11.88 -5.14
C VAL A 159 4.95 12.08 -4.08
N ALA A 160 4.59 12.57 -2.89
CA ALA A 160 5.54 12.76 -1.79
C ALA A 160 6.16 11.43 -1.35
N MET A 161 5.36 10.39 -1.16
CA MET A 161 5.83 9.04 -0.83
C MET A 161 6.75 8.48 -1.92
N MET A 162 6.40 8.65 -3.20
CA MET A 162 7.24 8.24 -4.32
C MET A 162 8.62 8.93 -4.28
N LEU A 163 8.64 10.23 -4.08
CA LEU A 163 9.88 10.99 -4.00
C LEU A 163 10.73 10.59 -2.79
N CYS A 164 10.12 10.44 -1.62
CA CYS A 164 10.79 9.96 -0.41
C CYS A 164 11.43 8.59 -0.62
N MET A 165 10.68 7.65 -1.20
CA MET A 165 11.17 6.31 -1.46
C MET A 165 12.27 6.28 -2.52
N GLN A 166 12.15 7.08 -3.58
CA GLN A 166 13.18 7.19 -4.60
C GLN A 166 14.48 7.78 -4.02
N LEU A 167 14.37 8.80 -3.17
CA LEU A 167 15.52 9.39 -2.48
C LEU A 167 16.15 8.39 -1.51
N PHE A 168 15.34 7.66 -0.76
CA PHE A 168 15.80 6.62 0.15
C PHE A 168 16.61 5.54 -0.59
N VAL A 169 16.04 4.97 -1.66
CA VAL A 169 16.69 3.91 -2.44
C VAL A 169 17.94 4.41 -3.17
N LYS A 170 17.95 5.66 -3.67
CA LYS A 170 19.10 6.21 -4.40
C LYS A 170 20.21 6.72 -3.48
N LYS A 171 19.89 7.35 -2.35
CA LYS A 171 20.86 8.10 -1.54
C LYS A 171 21.33 7.36 -0.29
N THR A 172 20.53 6.44 0.28
CA THR A 172 20.93 5.74 1.52
C THR A 172 21.84 4.54 1.25
N LYS A 173 22.67 4.20 2.24
CA LYS A 173 23.53 2.99 2.20
C LYS A 173 22.67 1.73 2.08
N LEU A 174 21.55 1.68 2.83
CA LEU A 174 20.60 0.58 2.80
C LEU A 174 19.94 0.43 1.41
N GLY A 175 19.50 1.54 0.81
CA GLY A 175 18.93 1.51 -0.55
C GLY A 175 19.92 1.08 -1.63
N LYS A 176 21.21 1.44 -1.48
CA LYS A 176 22.28 0.95 -2.36
C LYS A 176 22.48 -0.56 -2.21
N ALA A 177 22.51 -1.07 -0.98
CA ALA A 177 22.60 -2.49 -0.68
C ALA A 177 21.40 -3.27 -1.26
N MET A 178 20.17 -2.75 -1.07
CA MET A 178 18.94 -3.33 -1.63
C MET A 178 18.97 -3.45 -3.15
N ARG A 179 19.68 -2.58 -3.87
CA ARG A 179 19.85 -2.69 -5.33
C ARG A 179 20.99 -3.59 -5.76
N ALA A 180 22.05 -3.69 -4.95
CA ALA A 180 23.21 -4.52 -5.26
C ALA A 180 22.93 -6.02 -5.07
N VAL A 181 22.31 -6.39 -3.96
CA VAL A 181 22.03 -7.79 -3.59
C VAL A 181 21.26 -8.59 -4.67
N PRO A 182 20.21 -8.06 -5.33
CA PRO A 182 19.53 -8.79 -6.40
C PRO A 182 20.33 -8.95 -7.68
N GLN A 183 21.37 -8.12 -7.90
CA GLN A 183 22.23 -8.22 -9.08
C GLN A 183 23.25 -9.35 -8.94
N ASP A 184 23.96 -9.36 -7.81
CA ASP A 184 24.93 -10.39 -7.50
C ASP A 184 25.06 -10.52 -5.98
N LYS A 185 24.58 -11.66 -5.45
CA LYS A 185 24.61 -11.95 -4.01
C LYS A 185 26.04 -12.20 -3.51
N ASP A 186 26.84 -12.91 -4.31
CA ASP A 186 28.17 -13.32 -3.92
C ASP A 186 29.10 -12.11 -3.91
N ALA A 187 29.08 -11.29 -4.95
CA ALA A 187 29.81 -10.02 -4.98
C ALA A 187 29.35 -9.08 -3.84
N SER A 188 28.05 -9.03 -3.52
CA SER A 188 27.53 -8.19 -2.42
C SER A 188 28.07 -8.64 -1.06
N THR A 189 28.22 -9.94 -0.82
CA THR A 189 28.80 -10.45 0.43
C THR A 189 30.30 -10.14 0.54
N LEU A 190 31.03 -10.19 -0.58
CA LEU A 190 32.46 -9.85 -0.62
C LEU A 190 32.75 -8.38 -0.27
N VAL A 191 31.83 -7.46 -0.63
CA VAL A 191 31.94 -6.04 -0.25
C VAL A 191 31.33 -5.73 1.13
N GLY A 192 31.03 -6.75 1.94
CA GLY A 192 30.61 -6.60 3.33
C GLY A 192 29.11 -6.33 3.54
N ILE A 193 28.27 -6.53 2.52
CA ILE A 193 26.82 -6.42 2.67
C ILE A 193 26.28 -7.72 3.27
N ASN A 194 25.64 -7.61 4.46
CA ASN A 194 25.02 -8.76 5.10
C ASN A 194 23.69 -9.10 4.42
N VAL A 195 23.69 -10.10 3.55
CA VAL A 195 22.52 -10.54 2.76
C VAL A 195 21.44 -11.25 3.61
N ASN A 196 21.76 -11.63 4.86
CA ASN A 196 20.84 -12.33 5.77
C ASN A 196 20.17 -11.42 6.81
N LYS A 197 20.47 -10.15 6.79
CA LYS A 197 19.79 -9.10 7.56
C LYS A 197 18.87 -8.30 6.67
#